data_17d86c258254d97f33c78f820b7c3165
#
_entry.id   17d86c258254d97f33c78f820b7c3165
#
_cell.length_a   1.000
_cell.length_b   1.000
_cell.length_c   1.000
_cell.angle_alpha   90.00
_cell.angle_beta   90.00
_cell.angle_gamma   90.00
#
_symmetry.space_group_name_H-M   'P 1'
#
loop_
_entity.id
_entity.type
_entity.pdbx_description
1 polymer ?
#
loop_
_entity_poly.entity_id
_entity_poly.type
_entity_poly.pdbx_seq_one_letter_code
_entity_poly.pdbx_strand_id
1 'polypeptide(L)'
;MLIDMLSASLAKSGALDDAWAKLDSGQDATVGVASSARPFLVAARFAADPRATLVVAAGEEAADTFARTVGAFVGEERVLRLPDYEGNPFSLDAPPQPRLHGRRLEALWSLQQGKPAVVVASA
;
A
#
# COMPACT_ATOMS: atom_id res chain seq x y z
N MET A 1 13.40 15.42 -4.68
CA MET A 1 13.16 14.44 -3.62
C MET A 1 13.84 13.12 -3.95
N LEU A 2 14.22 12.38 -2.95
CA LEU A 2 14.89 11.08 -3.17
C LEU A 2 14.04 10.13 -4.02
N ILE A 3 12.73 10.06 -3.75
CA ILE A 3 11.82 9.20 -4.50
C ILE A 3 11.80 9.54 -6.00
N ASP A 4 11.86 10.82 -6.35
CA ASP A 4 11.85 11.24 -7.75
C ASP A 4 13.12 10.82 -8.48
N MET A 5 14.28 10.96 -7.82
CA MET A 5 15.56 10.51 -8.37
C MET A 5 15.60 8.99 -8.56
N LEU A 6 15.14 8.24 -7.58
CA LEU A 6 15.10 6.78 -7.63
C LEU A 6 14.09 6.29 -8.65
N SER A 7 12.92 6.91 -8.74
CA SER A 7 11.91 6.59 -9.75
C SER A 7 12.40 6.87 -11.15
N ALA A 8 13.09 7.99 -11.36
CA ALA A 8 13.71 8.31 -12.65
C ALA A 8 14.80 7.31 -13.05
N SER A 9 15.61 6.86 -12.09
CA SER A 9 16.62 5.84 -12.31
C SER A 9 16.01 4.48 -12.67
N LEU A 10 14.94 4.11 -11.97
CA LEU A 10 14.19 2.89 -12.24
C LEU A 10 13.55 2.92 -13.64
N ALA A 11 12.95 4.04 -14.01
CA ALA A 11 12.36 4.23 -15.34
C ALA A 11 13.42 4.12 -16.45
N LYS A 12 14.60 4.69 -16.25
CA LYS A 12 15.70 4.57 -17.22
C LYS A 12 16.20 3.15 -17.41
N SER A 13 16.10 2.30 -16.40
CA SER A 13 16.54 0.90 -16.50
C SER A 13 15.64 0.05 -17.41
N GLY A 14 14.38 0.43 -17.61
CA GLY A 14 13.40 -0.32 -18.38
C GLY A 14 13.00 -1.66 -17.75
N ALA A 15 13.52 -1.99 -16.57
CA ALA A 15 13.36 -3.31 -15.95
C ALA A 15 11.91 -3.70 -15.63
N LEU A 16 11.03 -2.70 -15.45
CA LEU A 16 9.62 -2.90 -15.08
C LEU A 16 8.65 -2.46 -16.18
N ASP A 17 9.12 -2.05 -17.33
CA ASP A 17 8.30 -1.50 -18.41
C ASP A 17 7.20 -2.48 -18.85
N ASP A 18 7.53 -3.75 -19.02
CA ASP A 18 6.55 -4.80 -19.37
C ASP A 18 5.48 -4.99 -18.28
N ALA A 19 5.89 -4.99 -17.01
CA ALA A 19 4.98 -5.15 -15.89
C ALA A 19 4.02 -3.96 -15.79
N TRP A 20 4.53 -2.75 -15.91
CA TRP A 20 3.70 -1.54 -15.90
C TRP A 20 2.76 -1.47 -17.09
N ALA A 21 3.21 -1.83 -18.28
CA ALA A 21 2.37 -1.89 -19.49
C ALA A 21 1.21 -2.89 -19.33
N LYS A 22 1.46 -4.06 -18.75
CA LYS A 22 0.42 -5.05 -18.45
C LYS A 22 -0.62 -4.50 -17.48
N LEU A 23 -0.17 -3.91 -16.37
CA LEU A 23 -1.07 -3.31 -15.38
C LEU A 23 -1.90 -2.17 -15.98
N ASP A 24 -1.30 -1.32 -16.80
CA ASP A 24 -1.99 -0.21 -17.46
C ASP A 24 -3.03 -0.69 -18.48
N SER A 25 -2.83 -1.88 -19.06
CA SER A 25 -3.81 -2.52 -19.95
C SER A 25 -4.87 -3.36 -19.21
N GLY A 26 -4.86 -3.36 -17.88
CA GLY A 26 -5.79 -4.13 -17.05
C GLY A 26 -5.44 -5.62 -16.92
N GLN A 27 -4.21 -6.00 -17.23
CA GLN A 27 -3.71 -7.36 -17.06
C GLN A 27 -2.91 -7.52 -15.77
N ASP A 28 -2.85 -8.74 -15.27
CA ASP A 28 -2.02 -9.08 -14.12
C ASP A 28 -0.54 -9.14 -14.51
N ALA A 29 0.32 -8.74 -13.56
CA ALA A 29 1.76 -8.87 -13.70
C ALA A 29 2.39 -9.44 -12.43
N THR A 30 3.39 -10.30 -12.60
CA THR A 30 4.20 -10.82 -11.50
C THR A 30 5.62 -10.30 -11.62
N VAL A 31 6.11 -9.72 -10.54
CA VAL A 31 7.46 -9.14 -10.49
C VAL A 31 8.24 -9.78 -9.34
N GLY A 32 9.38 -10.37 -9.68
CA GLY A 32 10.32 -10.92 -8.70
C GLY A 32 11.32 -9.84 -8.26
N VAL A 33 11.20 -9.39 -7.01
CA VAL A 33 12.09 -8.40 -6.41
C VAL A 33 12.43 -8.79 -4.97
N ALA A 34 13.58 -8.29 -4.48
CA ALA A 34 13.93 -8.44 -3.08
C ALA A 34 12.83 -7.83 -2.18
N SER A 35 12.57 -8.46 -1.04
CA SER A 35 11.50 -8.04 -0.13
C SER A 35 11.62 -6.57 0.29
N SER A 36 12.85 -6.10 0.54
CA SER A 36 13.13 -4.72 0.91
C SER A 36 12.84 -3.70 -0.21
N ALA A 37 12.82 -4.13 -1.46
CA ALA A 37 12.54 -3.26 -2.61
C ALA A 37 11.04 -3.12 -2.91
N ARG A 38 10.19 -4.00 -2.41
CA ARG A 38 8.75 -3.99 -2.69
C ARG A 38 8.06 -2.69 -2.29
N PRO A 39 8.27 -2.15 -1.07
CA PRO A 39 7.67 -0.87 -0.70
C PRO A 39 8.13 0.29 -1.60
N PHE A 40 9.39 0.27 -2.02
CA PHE A 40 9.92 1.26 -2.95
C PHE A 40 9.21 1.21 -4.30
N LEU A 41 8.98 0.02 -4.85
CA LEU A 41 8.27 -0.12 -6.12
C LEU A 41 6.85 0.43 -6.07
N VAL A 42 6.13 0.16 -4.98
CA VAL A 42 4.78 0.71 -4.76
C VAL A 42 4.85 2.23 -4.64
N ALA A 43 5.80 2.76 -3.87
CA ALA A 43 5.99 4.20 -3.72
C ALA A 43 6.33 4.87 -5.04
N ALA A 44 7.23 4.29 -5.84
CA ALA A 44 7.61 4.81 -7.15
C ALA A 44 6.43 4.82 -8.13
N ARG A 45 5.64 3.74 -8.16
CA ARG A 45 4.45 3.68 -9.00
C ARG A 45 3.40 4.71 -8.58
N PHE A 46 3.15 4.83 -7.28
CA PHE A 46 2.21 5.83 -6.74
C PHE A 46 2.67 7.26 -7.02
N ALA A 47 3.96 7.55 -6.92
CA ALA A 47 4.50 8.88 -7.21
C ALA A 47 4.35 9.23 -8.70
N ALA A 48 4.54 8.26 -9.59
CA ALA A 48 4.40 8.47 -11.03
C ALA A 48 2.95 8.65 -11.47
N ASP A 49 2.01 7.96 -10.83
CA ASP A 49 0.59 7.97 -11.18
C ASP A 49 -0.25 7.82 -9.90
N PRO A 50 -0.49 8.92 -9.19
CA PRO A 50 -1.24 8.91 -7.93
C PRO A 50 -2.69 8.46 -8.13
N ARG A 51 -3.01 7.28 -7.64
CA ARG A 51 -4.37 6.72 -7.63
C ARG A 51 -4.58 5.87 -6.39
N ALA A 52 -5.84 5.56 -6.06
CA ALA A 52 -6.15 4.65 -4.97
C ALA A 52 -5.47 3.28 -5.23
N THR A 53 -4.60 2.90 -4.32
CA THR A 53 -3.78 1.69 -4.43
C THR A 53 -3.98 0.84 -3.19
N LEU A 54 -4.38 -0.42 -3.37
CA LEU A 54 -4.50 -1.39 -2.28
C LEU A 54 -3.28 -2.32 -2.29
N VAL A 55 -2.63 -2.41 -1.15
CA VAL A 55 -1.54 -3.38 -0.89
C VAL A 55 -2.03 -4.38 0.13
N VAL A 56 -1.85 -5.66 -0.16
CA VAL A 56 -2.15 -6.75 0.79
C VAL A 56 -0.84 -7.40 1.20
N ALA A 57 -0.51 -7.33 2.48
CA ALA A 57 0.69 -7.92 3.06
C ALA A 57 0.35 -9.19 3.85
N ALA A 58 1.34 -10.06 4.04
CA ALA A 58 1.17 -11.31 4.76
C ALA A 58 1.25 -11.11 6.28
N GLY A 59 0.21 -10.56 6.88
CA GLY A 59 0.08 -10.33 8.32
C GLY A 59 0.29 -8.88 8.76
N GLU A 60 -0.13 -8.59 9.97
CA GLU A 60 -0.18 -7.23 10.52
C GLU A 60 1.20 -6.58 10.67
N GLU A 61 2.20 -7.30 11.15
CA GLU A 61 3.56 -6.77 11.32
C GLU A 61 4.19 -6.39 9.97
N ALA A 62 4.03 -7.26 8.97
CA ALA A 62 4.50 -6.99 7.61
C ALA A 62 3.77 -5.78 7.01
N ALA A 63 2.46 -5.67 7.23
CA ALA A 63 1.65 -4.54 6.78
C ALA A 63 2.09 -3.23 7.43
N ASP A 64 2.35 -3.21 8.74
CA ASP A 64 2.84 -2.03 9.45
C ASP A 64 4.21 -1.57 8.95
N THR A 65 5.12 -2.50 8.77
CA THR A 65 6.46 -2.20 8.23
C THR A 65 6.37 -1.67 6.80
N PHE A 66 5.54 -2.28 5.97
CA PHE A 66 5.33 -1.86 4.60
C PHE A 66 4.74 -0.44 4.53
N ALA A 67 3.68 -0.17 5.29
CA ALA A 67 3.03 1.14 5.33
C ALA A 67 3.99 2.24 5.79
N ARG A 68 4.78 1.99 6.82
CA ARG A 68 5.79 2.92 7.33
C ARG A 68 6.85 3.23 6.26
N THR A 69 7.33 2.21 5.58
CA THR A 69 8.35 2.39 4.54
C THR A 69 7.82 3.16 3.33
N VAL A 70 6.61 2.83 2.85
CA VAL A 70 5.98 3.60 1.76
C VAL A 70 5.74 5.04 2.19
N GLY A 71 5.25 5.27 3.42
CA GLY A 71 5.00 6.60 3.97
C GLY A 71 6.27 7.47 4.04
N ALA A 72 7.43 6.87 4.31
CA ALA A 72 8.70 7.57 4.29
C ALA A 72 9.09 8.11 2.89
N PHE A 73 8.58 7.47 1.82
CA PHE A 73 8.83 7.91 0.45
C PHE A 73 7.80 8.90 -0.10
N VAL A 74 6.51 8.66 0.17
CA VAL A 74 5.42 9.42 -0.46
C VAL A 74 4.69 10.40 0.47
N GLY A 75 5.01 10.37 1.75
CA GLY A 75 4.32 11.11 2.81
C GLY A 75 3.38 10.21 3.62
N GLU A 76 3.45 10.31 4.94
CA GLU A 76 2.64 9.49 5.84
C GLU A 76 1.13 9.75 5.67
N GLU A 77 0.75 10.96 5.32
CA GLU A 77 -0.63 11.38 5.10
C GLU A 77 -1.28 10.69 3.88
N ARG A 78 -0.48 10.10 3.01
CA ARG A 78 -0.93 9.38 1.81
C ARG A 78 -1.03 7.88 1.99
N VAL A 79 -0.64 7.38 3.16
CA VAL A 79 -0.63 5.94 3.45
C VAL A 79 -1.58 5.67 4.60
N LEU A 80 -2.55 4.81 4.36
CA LEU A 80 -3.56 4.41 5.33
C LEU A 80 -3.43 2.92 5.64
N ARG A 81 -3.66 2.56 6.90
CA ARG A 81 -3.73 1.17 7.31
C ARG A 81 -5.19 0.72 7.35
N LEU A 82 -5.43 -0.45 6.76
CA LEU A 82 -6.67 -1.21 6.95
C LEU A 82 -6.34 -2.41 7.85
N PRO A 83 -6.35 -2.23 9.17
CA PRO A 83 -5.96 -3.29 10.09
C PRO A 83 -7.01 -4.41 10.11
N ASP A 84 -6.54 -5.63 10.40
CA ASP A 84 -7.42 -6.76 10.61
C ASP A 84 -8.24 -6.60 11.91
N TYR A 85 -9.34 -7.31 12.01
CA TYR A 85 -10.06 -7.44 13.27
C TYR A 85 -9.29 -8.35 14.22
N GLU A 86 -8.75 -7.78 15.28
CA GLU A 86 -8.18 -8.58 16.36
C GLU A 86 -9.31 -9.25 17.13
N GLY A 87 -9.42 -10.55 16.98
CA GLY A 87 -10.37 -11.37 17.71
C GLY A 87 -11.41 -12.07 16.83
N ASN A 88 -12.04 -13.05 17.41
CA ASN A 88 -13.15 -13.76 16.77
C ASN A 88 -14.38 -12.84 16.74
N PRO A 89 -14.93 -12.46 15.57
CA PRO A 89 -16.12 -11.62 15.49
C PRO A 89 -17.36 -12.26 16.14
N PHE A 90 -17.30 -13.56 16.43
CA PHE A 90 -18.35 -14.30 17.13
C PHE A 90 -18.11 -14.42 18.64
N SER A 91 -17.00 -13.88 19.16
CA SER A 91 -16.73 -13.83 20.59
C SER A 91 -17.50 -12.67 21.24
N LEU A 92 -18.40 -12.99 22.13
CA LEU A 92 -19.17 -12.01 22.90
C LEU A 92 -18.30 -11.25 23.92
N ASP A 93 -17.10 -11.75 24.20
CA ASP A 93 -16.19 -11.24 25.24
C ASP A 93 -15.11 -10.29 24.70
N ALA A 94 -15.05 -10.06 23.39
CA ALA A 94 -14.07 -9.16 22.80
C ALA A 94 -14.52 -7.70 23.00
N PRO A 95 -13.78 -6.89 23.78
CA PRO A 95 -14.11 -5.48 23.92
C PRO A 95 -13.95 -4.76 22.57
N PRO A 96 -14.84 -3.82 22.23
CA PRO A 96 -14.69 -3.03 21.04
C PRO A 96 -13.38 -2.22 21.10
N GLN A 97 -12.64 -2.20 20.00
CA GLN A 97 -11.41 -1.43 19.87
C GLN A 97 -11.66 -0.17 19.02
N PRO A 98 -12.05 0.96 19.61
CA PRO A 98 -12.46 2.16 18.86
C PRO A 98 -11.37 2.69 17.91
N ARG A 99 -10.09 2.58 18.30
CA ARG A 99 -8.97 3.02 17.46
C ARG A 99 -8.84 2.17 16.19
N LEU A 100 -9.04 0.87 16.32
CA LEU A 100 -9.00 -0.07 15.20
C LEU A 100 -10.13 0.22 14.22
N HIS A 101 -11.35 0.39 14.73
CA HIS A 101 -12.51 0.76 13.93
C HIS A 101 -12.33 2.12 13.26
N GLY A 102 -11.78 3.10 13.95
CA GLY A 102 -11.49 4.42 13.41
C GLY A 102 -10.53 4.36 12.21
N ARG A 103 -9.44 3.61 12.33
CA ARG A 103 -8.49 3.40 11.22
C ARG A 103 -9.11 2.70 10.03
N ARG A 104 -9.93 1.68 10.28
CA ARG A 104 -10.65 0.96 9.20
C ARG A 104 -11.62 1.88 8.47
N LEU A 105 -12.40 2.67 9.21
CA LEU A 105 -13.34 3.62 8.63
C LEU A 105 -12.63 4.71 7.82
N GLU A 106 -11.52 5.23 8.31
CA GLU A 106 -10.70 6.22 7.60
C GLU A 106 -10.19 5.67 6.25
N ALA A 107 -9.65 4.46 6.25
CA ALA A 107 -9.16 3.81 5.04
C ALA A 107 -10.30 3.56 4.04
N LEU A 108 -11.41 3.00 4.48
CA LEU A 108 -12.57 2.72 3.63
C LEU A 108 -13.20 4.01 3.09
N TRP A 109 -13.29 5.04 3.92
CA TRP A 109 -13.79 6.36 3.51
C TRP A 109 -12.90 6.99 2.44
N SER A 110 -11.59 6.94 2.61
CA SER A 110 -10.63 7.45 1.62
C SER A 110 -10.76 6.72 0.28
N LEU A 111 -10.89 5.39 0.30
CA LEU A 111 -11.12 4.60 -0.90
C LEU A 111 -12.45 4.95 -1.58
N GLN A 112 -13.52 5.15 -0.81
CA GLN A 112 -14.82 5.53 -1.35
C GLN A 112 -14.78 6.92 -2.01
N GLN A 113 -14.00 7.85 -1.46
CA GLN A 113 -13.82 9.18 -2.04
C GLN A 113 -12.96 9.18 -3.32
N GLY A 114 -12.34 8.06 -3.65
CA GLY A 114 -11.42 7.98 -4.79
C GLY A 114 -10.17 8.85 -4.65
N LYS A 115 -9.82 9.26 -3.43
CA LYS A 115 -8.61 10.05 -3.19
C LYS A 115 -7.37 9.21 -3.45
N PRO A 116 -6.33 9.81 -4.06
CA PRO A 116 -5.05 9.13 -4.21
C PRO A 116 -4.45 8.79 -2.85
N ALA A 117 -4.44 7.52 -2.51
CA ALA A 117 -3.87 7.01 -1.27
C ALA A 117 -3.39 5.56 -1.46
N VAL A 118 -2.38 5.17 -0.70
CA VAL A 118 -1.95 3.79 -0.57
C VAL A 118 -2.58 3.22 0.69
N VAL A 119 -3.48 2.25 0.53
CA VAL A 119 -4.09 1.54 1.65
C VAL A 119 -3.39 0.20 1.81
N VAL A 120 -2.87 -0.06 2.99
CA VAL A 120 -2.15 -1.30 3.31
C VAL A 120 -3.00 -2.15 4.25
N ALA A 121 -3.37 -3.33 3.78
CA ALA A 121 -4.11 -4.34 4.52
C ALA A 121 -3.24 -5.58 4.77
N SER A 122 -3.65 -6.40 5.73
CA SER A 122 -3.11 -7.74 5.94
C SER A 122 -4.05 -8.82 5.43
N ALA A 123 -3.48 -9.93 5.03
CA ALA A 123 -4.22 -11.15 4.68
C ALA A 123 -4.17 -12.16 5.81
#